data_c521866e272300142cafd06e6b72bd0e
#
_entry.id   c521866e272300142cafd06e6b72bd0e
#
_cell.length_a   1.000
_cell.length_b   1.000
_cell.length_c   1.000
_cell.angle_alpha   90.00
_cell.angle_beta   90.00
_cell.angle_gamma   90.00
#
_symmetry.space_group_name_H-M   'P 1'
#
loop_
_entity.id
_entity.type
_entity.pdbx_description
1 polymer ?
#
loop_
_entity_poly.entity_id
_entity_poly.type
_entity_poly.pdbx_seq_one_letter_code
_entity_poly.pdbx_strand_id
1 'polypeptide(L)'
;VTHDQEEALTMSDKIVVMSDGVIQQIGTPEEIYNEPKNAFVADFIGESNIFNGKVTDKLQVQFCDHTFTCVDDFHIGTKVDVVVRPEDIVMKPKGEGMMDVVVDSVVFKGVHYEITVLSGDNEIVINSIYNAVVGDTISIDIDPDSIHLIENNLTTNDFEGIITKHNTVEFADGEFECDLTQLYPNSKYVDDVLVDEKGNEIDVVGKEVSVSIPVFGSIEMSDDADKGGTTGNIISLIYKGDHYQYIVRTENEYDFIFDDEDLWNENDFVSLIIPKENISLKLK
;
A
#
# COMPACT_ATOMS: atom_id res chain seq x y z
N VAL A 1 -17.55 21.72 6.94
CA VAL A 1 -17.02 20.63 6.09
C VAL A 1 -16.27 21.27 4.95
N THR A 2 -15.04 20.90 4.76
CA THR A 2 -14.17 21.42 3.69
C THR A 2 -13.37 20.26 3.11
N HIS A 3 -12.91 20.38 1.88
CA HIS A 3 -11.90 19.53 1.24
C HIS A 3 -10.55 20.29 1.09
N ASP A 4 -10.49 21.50 1.62
CA ASP A 4 -9.26 22.30 1.69
C ASP A 4 -8.53 21.98 3.01
N GLN A 5 -7.37 21.35 2.89
CA GLN A 5 -6.55 20.89 4.01
C GLN A 5 -5.96 22.07 4.80
N GLU A 6 -5.49 23.13 4.09
CA GLU A 6 -4.94 24.32 4.74
C GLU A 6 -6.01 25.04 5.56
N GLU A 7 -7.24 25.16 5.02
CA GLU A 7 -8.37 25.72 5.76
C GLU A 7 -8.67 24.89 7.02
N ALA A 8 -8.72 23.56 6.90
CA ALA A 8 -8.94 22.67 8.04
C ALA A 8 -7.88 22.84 9.12
N LEU A 9 -6.59 22.83 8.75
CA LEU A 9 -5.46 22.90 9.67
C LEU A 9 -5.35 24.30 10.35
N THR A 10 -5.69 25.38 9.64
CA THR A 10 -5.47 26.74 10.15
C THR A 10 -6.66 27.33 10.91
N MET A 11 -7.88 26.86 10.64
CA MET A 11 -9.11 27.47 11.17
C MET A 11 -9.86 26.61 12.18
N SER A 12 -9.45 25.35 12.42
CA SER A 12 -10.18 24.42 13.26
C SER A 12 -9.48 24.18 14.59
N ASP A 13 -10.25 24.10 15.69
CA ASP A 13 -9.76 23.59 16.97
C ASP A 13 -9.68 22.06 16.98
N LYS A 14 -10.49 21.41 16.13
CA LYS A 14 -10.60 19.97 16.01
C LYS A 14 -10.95 19.55 14.59
N ILE A 15 -10.24 18.58 14.07
CA ILE A 15 -10.43 18.02 12.73
C ILE A 15 -10.98 16.61 12.84
N VAL A 16 -11.92 16.27 11.96
CA VAL A 16 -12.42 14.92 11.72
C VAL A 16 -12.09 14.56 10.28
N VAL A 17 -11.14 13.66 10.09
CA VAL A 17 -10.81 13.11 8.77
C VAL A 17 -11.74 11.95 8.48
N MET A 18 -12.39 11.99 7.32
CA MET A 18 -13.34 10.97 6.88
C MET A 18 -12.99 10.48 5.47
N SER A 19 -13.21 9.21 5.23
CA SER A 19 -13.20 8.59 3.90
C SER A 19 -14.37 7.62 3.81
N ASP A 20 -15.12 7.67 2.72
CA ASP A 20 -16.28 6.79 2.45
C ASP A 20 -17.29 6.70 3.60
N GLY A 21 -17.56 7.82 4.26
CA GLY A 21 -18.47 7.87 5.40
C GLY A 21 -17.91 7.31 6.71
N VAL A 22 -16.68 6.80 6.71
CA VAL A 22 -15.99 6.26 7.88
C VAL A 22 -15.01 7.31 8.44
N ILE A 23 -15.03 7.49 9.76
CA ILE A 23 -14.09 8.37 10.44
C ILE A 23 -12.73 7.66 10.52
N GLN A 24 -11.72 8.26 9.89
CA GLN A 24 -10.34 7.77 9.90
C GLN A 24 -9.58 8.24 11.15
N GLN A 25 -9.71 9.53 11.48
CA GLN A 25 -9.08 10.09 12.67
C GLN A 25 -9.83 11.33 13.17
N ILE A 26 -9.77 11.57 14.47
CA ILE A 26 -10.24 12.80 15.12
C ILE A 26 -9.11 13.31 16.01
N GLY A 27 -8.74 14.58 15.87
CA GLY A 27 -7.69 15.22 16.69
C GLY A 27 -7.61 16.72 16.50
N THR A 28 -6.67 17.34 17.19
CA THR A 28 -6.25 18.72 16.91
C THR A 28 -5.51 18.78 15.57
N PRO A 29 -5.35 19.96 14.94
CA PRO A 29 -4.54 20.11 13.74
C PRO A 29 -3.14 19.51 13.87
N GLU A 30 -2.47 19.76 15.00
CA GLU A 30 -1.12 19.26 15.27
C GLU A 30 -1.09 17.72 15.38
N GLU A 31 -2.07 17.11 16.09
CA GLU A 31 -2.16 15.65 16.20
C GLU A 31 -2.44 14.98 14.84
N ILE A 32 -3.32 15.57 14.02
CA ILE A 32 -3.65 15.01 12.70
C ILE A 32 -2.45 15.09 11.74
N TYR A 33 -1.67 16.18 11.83
CA TYR A 33 -0.53 16.39 10.95
C TYR A 33 0.70 15.58 11.36
N ASN A 34 1.05 15.62 12.66
CA ASN A 34 2.28 15.01 13.17
C ASN A 34 2.13 13.53 13.55
N GLU A 35 0.92 13.09 13.93
CA GLU A 35 0.64 11.74 14.41
C GLU A 35 -0.53 11.11 13.62
N PRO A 36 -0.42 10.97 12.29
CA PRO A 36 -1.46 10.34 11.48
C PRO A 36 -1.61 8.86 11.87
N LYS A 37 -2.86 8.38 11.99
CA LYS A 37 -3.15 7.01 12.42
C LYS A 37 -3.01 5.96 11.32
N ASN A 38 -3.03 6.38 10.08
CA ASN A 38 -2.84 5.52 8.92
C ASN A 38 -2.26 6.33 7.74
N ALA A 39 -1.76 5.62 6.73
CA ALA A 39 -1.15 6.21 5.55
C ALA A 39 -2.12 7.14 4.78
N PHE A 40 -3.41 6.81 4.75
CA PHE A 40 -4.42 7.66 4.14
C PHE A 40 -4.50 9.04 4.80
N VAL A 41 -4.53 9.11 6.14
CA VAL A 41 -4.55 10.40 6.85
C VAL A 41 -3.26 11.18 6.61
N ALA A 42 -2.10 10.49 6.60
CA ALA A 42 -0.80 11.11 6.33
C ALA A 42 -0.77 11.80 4.96
N ASP A 43 -1.21 11.06 3.94
CA ASP A 43 -1.24 11.52 2.54
C ASP A 43 -2.32 12.59 2.32
N PHE A 44 -3.51 12.39 2.90
CA PHE A 44 -4.64 13.30 2.73
C PHE A 44 -4.41 14.70 3.35
N ILE A 45 -3.70 14.81 4.47
CA ILE A 45 -3.56 16.07 5.24
C ILE A 45 -2.39 16.94 4.77
N GLY A 46 -1.47 16.40 4.00
CA GLY A 46 -0.33 17.15 3.48
C GLY A 46 0.64 16.23 2.76
N GLU A 47 1.47 16.82 1.92
CA GLU A 47 2.50 16.06 1.23
C GLU A 47 3.33 15.25 2.24
N SER A 48 3.51 13.97 1.95
CA SER A 48 4.26 13.03 2.79
C SER A 48 5.09 12.11 1.94
N ASN A 49 6.30 11.83 2.39
CA ASN A 49 7.01 10.65 1.96
C ASN A 49 6.49 9.47 2.78
N ILE A 50 5.95 8.46 2.13
CA ILE A 50 5.45 7.24 2.77
C ILE A 50 6.20 6.06 2.17
N PHE A 51 6.79 5.21 3.03
CA PHE A 51 7.57 4.06 2.60
C PHE A 51 7.15 2.81 3.35
N ASN A 52 7.28 1.67 2.71
CA ASN A 52 7.22 0.40 3.42
C ASN A 52 8.49 0.22 4.25
N GLY A 53 8.31 -0.02 5.54
CA GLY A 53 9.41 -0.19 6.48
C GLY A 53 9.29 -1.44 7.34
N LYS A 54 10.38 -1.77 8.01
CA LYS A 54 10.44 -2.86 8.97
C LYS A 54 11.27 -2.47 10.19
N VAL A 55 10.73 -2.71 11.38
CA VAL A 55 11.47 -2.52 12.63
C VAL A 55 12.56 -3.58 12.74
N THR A 56 13.83 -3.16 12.81
CA THR A 56 15.00 -4.07 12.80
C THR A 56 15.62 -4.23 14.17
N ASP A 57 15.52 -3.21 15.03
CA ASP A 57 15.99 -3.23 16.43
C ASP A 57 15.16 -2.21 17.22
N LYS A 58 15.40 -2.12 18.54
CA LYS A 58 14.75 -1.14 19.41
C LYS A 58 15.01 0.28 18.90
N LEU A 59 13.94 1.02 18.62
CA LEU A 59 13.96 2.38 18.09
C LEU A 59 14.75 2.48 16.76
N GLN A 60 14.73 1.41 15.95
CA GLN A 60 15.34 1.39 14.62
C GLN A 60 14.38 0.81 13.59
N VAL A 61 14.27 1.51 12.48
CA VAL A 61 13.46 1.13 11.32
C VAL A 61 14.30 1.12 10.06
N GLN A 62 14.09 0.12 9.21
CA GLN A 62 14.71 0.03 7.89
C GLN A 62 13.68 0.41 6.81
N PHE A 63 14.03 1.36 5.95
CA PHE A 63 13.32 1.71 4.73
C PHE A 63 14.33 2.27 3.71
N CYS A 64 14.00 2.29 2.41
CA CYS A 64 14.91 2.70 1.33
C CYS A 64 16.32 2.07 1.46
N ASP A 65 16.39 0.79 1.83
CA ASP A 65 17.63 0.02 2.08
C ASP A 65 18.56 0.57 3.16
N HIS A 66 18.11 1.55 3.95
CA HIS A 66 18.88 2.14 5.05
C HIS A 66 18.19 1.94 6.39
N THR A 67 18.95 1.96 7.48
CA THR A 67 18.45 1.87 8.85
C THR A 67 18.52 3.24 9.52
N PHE A 68 17.40 3.69 10.05
CA PHE A 68 17.24 4.97 10.73
C PHE A 68 16.86 4.75 12.20
N THR A 69 17.29 5.68 13.05
CA THR A 69 16.80 5.77 14.43
C THR A 69 15.45 6.51 14.41
N CYS A 70 14.47 6.01 15.17
CA CYS A 70 13.17 6.64 15.37
C CYS A 70 12.84 6.69 16.87
N VAL A 71 11.72 7.34 17.23
CA VAL A 71 11.25 7.43 18.62
C VAL A 71 10.13 6.44 18.92
N ASP A 72 9.48 5.91 17.89
CA ASP A 72 8.39 4.95 18.01
C ASP A 72 8.92 3.56 18.39
N ASP A 73 8.35 2.97 19.46
CA ASP A 73 8.78 1.67 20.00
C ASP A 73 7.81 0.56 19.57
N PHE A 74 8.15 -0.12 18.48
CA PHE A 74 7.44 -1.30 17.99
C PHE A 74 8.28 -2.57 18.19
N HIS A 75 7.62 -3.72 18.14
CA HIS A 75 8.31 -5.01 18.20
C HIS A 75 9.23 -5.22 16.99
N ILE A 76 10.39 -5.83 17.24
CA ILE A 76 11.32 -6.18 16.16
C ILE A 76 10.64 -7.12 15.16
N GLY A 77 10.72 -6.80 13.88
CA GLY A 77 10.10 -7.53 12.78
C GLY A 77 8.73 -6.99 12.36
N THR A 78 8.13 -6.03 13.12
CA THR A 78 6.88 -5.37 12.72
C THR A 78 7.06 -4.67 11.37
N LYS A 79 6.11 -4.88 10.47
CA LYS A 79 6.00 -4.11 9.23
C LYS A 79 5.28 -2.80 9.54
N VAL A 80 5.77 -1.72 8.98
CA VAL A 80 5.25 -0.36 9.24
C VAL A 80 5.19 0.43 7.94
N ASP A 81 4.26 1.38 7.88
CA ASP A 81 4.37 2.52 6.99
C ASP A 81 5.22 3.56 7.70
N VAL A 82 6.28 4.03 7.05
CA VAL A 82 7.16 5.08 7.54
C VAL A 82 6.74 6.38 6.90
N VAL A 83 6.33 7.35 7.69
CA VAL A 83 5.90 8.67 7.23
C VAL A 83 6.96 9.69 7.61
N VAL A 84 7.43 10.46 6.62
CA VAL A 84 8.38 11.56 6.80
C VAL A 84 7.89 12.78 6.01
N ARG A 85 7.78 13.92 6.66
CA ARG A 85 7.38 15.15 5.97
C ARG A 85 8.53 15.70 5.12
N PRO A 86 8.26 16.23 3.90
CA PRO A 86 9.30 16.77 3.03
C PRO A 86 10.14 17.90 3.65
N GLU A 87 9.53 18.73 4.53
CA GLU A 87 10.21 19.82 5.24
C GLU A 87 11.13 19.36 6.38
N ASP A 88 10.96 18.13 6.86
CA ASP A 88 11.77 17.55 7.94
C ASP A 88 13.05 16.88 7.44
N ILE A 89 13.22 16.79 6.12
CA ILE A 89 14.41 16.22 5.51
C ILE A 89 15.44 17.31 5.25
N VAL A 90 16.61 17.15 5.85
CA VAL A 90 17.71 18.14 5.78
C VAL A 90 18.75 17.67 4.77
N MET A 91 19.03 18.50 3.76
CA MET A 91 20.11 18.27 2.80
C MET A 91 21.48 18.55 3.43
N LYS A 92 22.44 17.67 3.15
CA LYS A 92 23.84 17.74 3.57
C LYS A 92 24.78 17.56 2.37
N PRO A 93 26.05 18.00 2.47
CA PRO A 93 27.07 17.60 1.51
C PRO A 93 27.19 16.08 1.43
N LYS A 94 27.52 15.56 0.25
CA LYS A 94 27.72 14.11 0.03
C LYS A 94 28.62 13.48 1.10
N GLY A 95 28.15 12.40 1.69
CA GLY A 95 28.86 11.61 2.72
C GLY A 95 28.80 12.21 4.13
N GLU A 96 28.07 13.31 4.35
CA GLU A 96 27.94 13.97 5.67
C GLU A 96 26.57 13.75 6.33
N GLY A 97 25.66 13.03 5.68
CA GLY A 97 24.33 12.68 6.19
C GLY A 97 24.17 11.19 6.43
N MET A 98 22.93 10.80 6.76
CA MET A 98 22.56 9.39 7.03
C MET A 98 22.52 8.56 5.76
N MET A 99 22.14 9.16 4.61
CA MET A 99 21.94 8.46 3.34
C MET A 99 22.36 9.36 2.18
N ASP A 100 23.10 8.82 1.21
CA ASP A 100 23.42 9.50 -0.05
C ASP A 100 22.32 9.25 -1.07
N VAL A 101 21.89 10.32 -1.76
CA VAL A 101 20.79 10.33 -2.74
C VAL A 101 21.20 11.13 -3.97
N VAL A 102 20.56 10.87 -5.11
CA VAL A 102 20.79 11.60 -6.36
C VAL A 102 19.63 12.55 -6.62
N VAL A 103 19.91 13.82 -6.89
CA VAL A 103 18.90 14.83 -7.22
C VAL A 103 18.34 14.53 -8.61
N ASP A 104 17.04 14.22 -8.69
CA ASP A 104 16.33 13.94 -9.93
C ASP A 104 15.65 15.17 -10.50
N SER A 105 14.92 15.91 -9.68
CA SER A 105 14.22 17.12 -10.11
C SER A 105 14.27 18.22 -9.06
N VAL A 106 14.10 19.49 -9.51
CA VAL A 106 14.03 20.66 -8.64
C VAL A 106 13.01 21.64 -9.20
N VAL A 107 11.99 21.95 -8.41
CA VAL A 107 10.91 22.88 -8.76
C VAL A 107 10.81 23.99 -7.73
N PHE A 108 10.87 25.25 -8.16
CA PHE A 108 10.66 26.39 -7.27
C PHE A 108 9.16 26.67 -7.07
N LYS A 109 8.69 26.54 -5.85
CA LYS A 109 7.28 26.73 -5.44
C LYS A 109 6.98 28.15 -4.90
N GLY A 110 7.86 29.12 -5.15
CA GLY A 110 7.68 30.53 -4.73
C GLY A 110 8.34 30.86 -3.40
N VAL A 111 8.27 30.00 -2.39
CA VAL A 111 8.87 30.21 -1.05
C VAL A 111 9.91 29.17 -0.69
N HIS A 112 9.86 27.99 -1.30
CA HIS A 112 10.81 26.90 -1.15
C HIS A 112 11.04 26.19 -2.48
N TYR A 113 12.02 25.34 -2.52
CA TYR A 113 12.25 24.36 -3.59
C TYR A 113 11.68 23.01 -3.16
N GLU A 114 10.89 22.43 -4.01
CA GLU A 114 10.51 21.02 -3.97
C GLU A 114 11.56 20.25 -4.77
N ILE A 115 12.24 19.34 -4.11
CA ILE A 115 13.39 18.62 -4.65
C ILE A 115 13.06 17.14 -4.57
N THR A 116 12.97 16.47 -5.72
CA THR A 116 12.86 15.02 -5.76
C THR A 116 14.26 14.43 -5.83
N VAL A 117 14.55 13.49 -4.95
CA VAL A 117 15.82 12.75 -4.93
C VAL A 117 15.55 11.25 -4.99
N LEU A 118 16.51 10.49 -5.52
CA LEU A 118 16.43 9.04 -5.69
C LEU A 118 17.40 8.32 -4.76
N SER A 119 16.90 7.28 -4.09
CA SER A 119 17.68 6.26 -3.38
C SER A 119 17.33 4.88 -3.96
N GLY A 120 18.13 4.39 -4.92
CA GLY A 120 17.74 3.25 -5.73
C GLY A 120 16.48 3.59 -6.55
N ASP A 121 15.44 2.79 -6.39
CA ASP A 121 14.15 3.00 -7.06
C ASP A 121 13.19 3.89 -6.24
N ASN A 122 13.57 4.25 -5.01
CA ASN A 122 12.73 5.07 -4.15
C ASN A 122 12.88 6.55 -4.44
N GLU A 123 11.77 7.23 -4.68
CA GLU A 123 11.66 8.68 -4.77
C GLU A 123 11.39 9.28 -3.39
N ILE A 124 12.13 10.35 -3.06
CA ILE A 124 12.00 11.09 -1.82
C ILE A 124 11.82 12.57 -2.15
N VAL A 125 10.76 13.18 -1.67
CA VAL A 125 10.48 14.62 -1.84
C VAL A 125 11.03 15.39 -0.64
N ILE A 126 11.74 16.49 -0.91
CA ILE A 126 12.35 17.38 0.08
C ILE A 126 11.86 18.80 -0.17
N ASN A 127 11.34 19.47 0.85
CA ASN A 127 11.01 20.88 0.83
C ASN A 127 12.12 21.69 1.50
N SER A 128 12.86 22.49 0.73
CA SER A 128 14.02 23.24 1.22
C SER A 128 14.03 24.68 0.73
N ILE A 129 14.51 25.58 1.58
CA ILE A 129 14.82 26.96 1.15
C ILE A 129 16.13 27.06 0.35
N TYR A 130 16.93 26.00 0.35
CA TYR A 130 18.18 25.89 -0.41
C TYR A 130 17.93 25.12 -1.70
N ASN A 131 18.55 25.60 -2.79
CA ASN A 131 18.51 24.94 -4.08
C ASN A 131 19.45 23.74 -4.12
N ALA A 132 19.15 22.77 -4.99
CA ALA A 132 20.01 21.67 -5.36
C ALA A 132 20.20 21.66 -6.89
N VAL A 133 21.16 20.88 -7.38
CA VAL A 133 21.46 20.77 -8.82
C VAL A 133 21.11 19.36 -9.27
N VAL A 134 20.25 19.25 -10.29
CA VAL A 134 19.86 17.97 -10.89
C VAL A 134 21.08 17.17 -11.32
N GLY A 135 21.14 15.91 -10.95
CA GLY A 135 22.25 14.98 -11.20
C GLY A 135 23.33 14.97 -10.13
N ASP A 136 23.31 15.93 -9.17
CA ASP A 136 24.25 15.90 -8.05
C ASP A 136 23.90 14.78 -7.06
N THR A 137 24.93 14.22 -6.43
CA THR A 137 24.77 13.35 -5.24
C THR A 137 24.89 14.21 -4.01
N ILE A 138 23.88 14.20 -3.18
CA ILE A 138 23.85 14.85 -1.86
C ILE A 138 23.60 13.79 -0.78
N SER A 139 23.77 14.15 0.47
CA SER A 139 23.29 13.34 1.60
C SER A 139 22.07 13.98 2.24
N ILE A 140 21.26 13.18 2.90
CA ILE A 140 20.12 13.65 3.68
C ILE A 140 20.19 13.17 5.13
N ASP A 141 19.67 13.99 6.02
CA ASP A 141 19.42 13.68 7.42
C ASP A 141 17.95 13.81 7.73
N ILE A 142 17.45 12.94 8.61
CA ILE A 142 16.09 12.98 9.15
C ILE A 142 16.20 12.88 10.67
N ASP A 143 15.60 13.83 11.38
CA ASP A 143 15.58 13.76 12.84
C ASP A 143 14.75 12.53 13.28
N PRO A 144 15.18 11.76 14.29
CA PRO A 144 14.41 10.63 14.81
C PRO A 144 12.96 10.96 15.21
N ASP A 145 12.70 12.17 15.71
CA ASP A 145 11.35 12.65 16.06
C ASP A 145 10.48 12.96 14.82
N SER A 146 11.08 13.07 13.64
CA SER A 146 10.40 13.33 12.37
C SER A 146 10.10 12.05 11.57
N ILE A 147 10.47 10.90 12.08
CA ILE A 147 10.16 9.58 11.50
C ILE A 147 8.97 9.01 12.29
N HIS A 148 7.79 9.07 11.69
CA HIS A 148 6.58 8.52 12.30
C HIS A 148 6.27 7.12 11.73
N LEU A 149 6.05 6.14 12.62
CA LEU A 149 5.78 4.76 12.23
C LEU A 149 4.30 4.42 12.46
N ILE A 150 3.68 3.86 11.44
CA ILE A 150 2.32 3.35 11.50
C ILE A 150 2.37 1.84 11.29
N GLU A 151 1.83 1.06 12.22
CA GLU A 151 1.81 -0.40 12.09
C GLU A 151 0.99 -0.81 10.86
N ASN A 152 1.62 -1.55 9.94
CA ASN A 152 0.99 -2.07 8.73
C ASN A 152 0.74 -3.58 8.88
N ASN A 153 -0.45 -3.92 9.37
CA ASN A 153 -0.87 -5.31 9.58
C ASN A 153 -1.56 -5.91 8.34
N LEU A 154 -1.74 -5.11 7.29
CA LEU A 154 -2.44 -5.54 6.09
C LEU A 154 -1.50 -6.39 5.23
N THR A 155 -1.66 -7.70 5.31
CA THR A 155 -0.84 -8.66 4.55
C THR A 155 -1.63 -9.41 3.50
N THR A 156 -2.95 -9.52 3.68
CA THR A 156 -3.87 -10.27 2.82
C THR A 156 -5.21 -9.56 2.67
N ASN A 157 -5.83 -9.75 1.52
CA ASN A 157 -7.25 -9.53 1.31
C ASN A 157 -7.97 -10.83 1.64
N ASP A 158 -8.91 -10.80 2.54
CA ASP A 158 -9.62 -11.99 2.99
C ASP A 158 -11.12 -11.89 2.64
N PHE A 159 -11.62 -12.90 1.94
CA PHE A 159 -13.01 -12.97 1.47
C PHE A 159 -13.64 -14.31 1.80
N GLU A 160 -14.95 -14.35 1.71
CA GLU A 160 -15.75 -15.55 1.69
C GLU A 160 -16.08 -15.93 0.25
N GLY A 161 -15.97 -17.21 -0.10
CA GLY A 161 -16.21 -17.67 -1.46
C GLY A 161 -16.93 -19.00 -1.54
N ILE A 162 -17.37 -19.33 -2.74
CA ILE A 162 -18.04 -20.60 -3.06
C ILE A 162 -17.33 -21.22 -4.27
N ILE A 163 -17.01 -22.51 -4.19
CA ILE A 163 -16.44 -23.24 -5.32
C ILE A 163 -17.56 -23.48 -6.36
N THR A 164 -17.38 -22.93 -7.56
CA THR A 164 -18.38 -23.01 -8.65
C THR A 164 -18.08 -24.14 -9.63
N LYS A 165 -16.79 -24.47 -9.83
CA LYS A 165 -16.30 -25.55 -10.69
C LYS A 165 -15.10 -26.23 -10.04
N HIS A 166 -14.61 -27.31 -10.62
CA HIS A 166 -13.43 -28.05 -10.10
C HIS A 166 -12.13 -27.23 -10.08
N ASN A 167 -12.08 -26.06 -10.70
CA ASN A 167 -10.92 -25.17 -10.77
C ASN A 167 -11.28 -23.70 -10.59
N THR A 168 -12.48 -23.39 -10.06
CA THR A 168 -13.01 -22.02 -10.03
C THR A 168 -13.70 -21.73 -8.71
N VAL A 169 -13.43 -20.55 -8.16
CA VAL A 169 -14.07 -20.02 -6.96
C VAL A 169 -14.70 -18.64 -7.27
N GLU A 170 -15.91 -18.43 -6.76
CA GLU A 170 -16.61 -17.14 -6.83
C GLU A 170 -16.48 -16.43 -5.48
N PHE A 171 -16.01 -15.18 -5.50
CA PHE A 171 -15.93 -14.27 -4.35
C PHE A 171 -15.82 -12.82 -4.82
N ALA A 172 -16.19 -11.86 -3.98
CA ALA A 172 -16.04 -10.43 -4.18
C ALA A 172 -16.40 -9.96 -5.61
N ASP A 173 -17.62 -10.32 -6.05
CA ASP A 173 -18.21 -10.00 -7.36
C ASP A 173 -17.49 -10.59 -8.57
N GLY A 174 -16.65 -11.61 -8.37
CA GLY A 174 -15.89 -12.21 -9.45
C GLY A 174 -15.79 -13.71 -9.41
N GLU A 175 -15.43 -14.30 -10.55
CA GLU A 175 -15.14 -15.72 -10.71
C GLU A 175 -13.65 -15.86 -11.10
N PHE A 176 -12.88 -16.64 -10.32
CA PHE A 176 -11.45 -16.76 -10.46
C PHE A 176 -11.01 -18.21 -10.58
N GLU A 177 -10.04 -18.46 -11.47
CA GLU A 177 -9.38 -19.75 -11.51
C GLU A 177 -8.58 -19.97 -10.22
N CYS A 178 -8.62 -21.17 -9.67
CA CYS A 178 -7.89 -21.54 -8.47
C CYS A 178 -7.41 -22.99 -8.51
N ASP A 179 -6.42 -23.30 -7.68
CA ASP A 179 -5.92 -24.67 -7.49
C ASP A 179 -6.56 -25.30 -6.25
N LEU A 180 -7.55 -26.17 -6.45
CA LEU A 180 -8.24 -26.89 -5.37
C LEU A 180 -7.43 -28.05 -4.78
N THR A 181 -6.27 -28.43 -5.35
CA THR A 181 -5.40 -29.45 -4.76
C THR A 181 -4.89 -29.05 -3.38
N GLN A 182 -4.81 -27.74 -3.11
CA GLN A 182 -4.47 -27.20 -1.79
C GLN A 182 -5.46 -27.60 -0.68
N LEU A 183 -6.73 -27.85 -1.04
CA LEU A 183 -7.78 -28.27 -0.10
C LEU A 183 -7.82 -29.77 0.13
N TYR A 184 -7.35 -30.55 -0.84
CA TYR A 184 -7.42 -32.01 -0.84
C TYR A 184 -6.04 -32.59 -1.10
N PRO A 185 -5.25 -32.87 -0.06
CA PRO A 185 -3.93 -33.49 -0.22
C PRO A 185 -4.01 -34.80 -1.02
N ASN A 186 -3.05 -34.99 -1.94
CA ASN A 186 -2.95 -36.16 -2.84
C ASN A 186 -4.06 -36.21 -3.93
N SER A 187 -4.86 -35.15 -4.11
CA SER A 187 -5.72 -35.04 -5.28
C SER A 187 -4.93 -34.59 -6.51
N LYS A 188 -5.52 -34.73 -7.67
CA LYS A 188 -4.98 -34.22 -8.95
C LYS A 188 -6.11 -33.92 -9.92
N TYR A 189 -5.80 -33.15 -10.94
CA TYR A 189 -6.74 -32.90 -12.04
C TYR A 189 -6.61 -33.98 -13.11
N VAL A 190 -7.77 -34.46 -13.59
CA VAL A 190 -7.92 -35.33 -14.77
C VAL A 190 -9.05 -34.74 -15.61
N ASP A 191 -8.76 -34.31 -16.82
CA ASP A 191 -9.72 -33.63 -17.73
C ASP A 191 -10.50 -32.50 -17.02
N ASP A 192 -9.78 -31.63 -16.30
CA ASP A 192 -10.28 -30.50 -15.50
C ASP A 192 -11.19 -30.88 -14.31
N VAL A 193 -11.29 -32.15 -13.97
CA VAL A 193 -12.02 -32.67 -12.80
C VAL A 193 -11.03 -33.03 -11.69
N LEU A 194 -11.27 -32.57 -10.48
CA LEU A 194 -10.48 -32.93 -9.31
C LEU A 194 -10.82 -34.34 -8.84
N VAL A 195 -9.82 -35.22 -8.80
CA VAL A 195 -9.98 -36.62 -8.41
C VAL A 195 -9.06 -36.99 -7.25
N ASP A 196 -9.48 -37.97 -6.46
CA ASP A 196 -8.69 -38.57 -5.38
C ASP A 196 -7.56 -39.47 -5.90
N GLU A 197 -6.76 -40.05 -5.01
CA GLU A 197 -5.69 -40.98 -5.35
C GLU A 197 -6.17 -42.24 -6.13
N LYS A 198 -7.44 -42.60 -5.98
CA LYS A 198 -8.05 -43.76 -6.64
C LYS A 198 -8.68 -43.39 -7.97
N GLY A 199 -8.70 -42.11 -8.33
CA GLY A 199 -9.31 -41.59 -9.55
C GLY A 199 -10.83 -41.32 -9.44
N ASN A 200 -11.38 -41.32 -8.22
CA ASN A 200 -12.79 -40.92 -8.03
C ASN A 200 -12.88 -39.41 -7.97
N GLU A 201 -13.92 -38.86 -8.58
CA GLU A 201 -14.27 -37.43 -8.52
C GLU A 201 -14.50 -37.01 -7.07
N ILE A 202 -13.92 -35.86 -6.72
CA ILE A 202 -14.14 -35.22 -5.41
C ILE A 202 -15.25 -34.18 -5.57
N ASP A 203 -16.33 -34.35 -4.80
CA ASP A 203 -17.43 -33.39 -4.76
C ASP A 203 -16.99 -32.10 -4.08
N VAL A 204 -16.72 -31.07 -4.89
CA VAL A 204 -16.20 -29.77 -4.44
C VAL A 204 -17.18 -28.62 -4.72
N VAL A 205 -18.04 -28.78 -5.73
CA VAL A 205 -18.94 -27.71 -6.19
C VAL A 205 -19.95 -27.36 -5.11
N GLY A 206 -20.12 -26.05 -4.86
CA GLY A 206 -21.04 -25.53 -3.85
C GLY A 206 -20.46 -25.48 -2.43
N LYS A 207 -19.19 -25.89 -2.23
CA LYS A 207 -18.55 -25.78 -0.91
C LYS A 207 -18.11 -24.34 -0.64
N GLU A 208 -18.36 -23.91 0.59
CA GLU A 208 -17.92 -22.63 1.10
C GLU A 208 -16.42 -22.68 1.50
N VAL A 209 -15.70 -21.62 1.15
CA VAL A 209 -14.30 -21.46 1.44
C VAL A 209 -14.00 -20.04 1.96
N SER A 210 -12.99 -19.93 2.77
CA SER A 210 -12.32 -18.66 3.00
C SER A 210 -11.21 -18.49 1.96
N VAL A 211 -11.16 -17.31 1.36
CA VAL A 211 -10.22 -16.93 0.30
C VAL A 211 -9.26 -15.90 0.87
N SER A 212 -7.96 -16.08 0.68
CA SER A 212 -6.93 -15.15 1.11
C SER A 212 -5.96 -14.86 -0.03
N ILE A 213 -5.76 -13.58 -0.33
CA ILE A 213 -4.92 -13.09 -1.42
C ILE A 213 -3.89 -12.13 -0.82
N PRO A 214 -2.57 -12.35 -1.03
CA PRO A 214 -1.56 -11.41 -0.54
C PRO A 214 -1.79 -9.98 -1.08
N VAL A 215 -1.40 -8.97 -0.32
CA VAL A 215 -1.42 -7.57 -0.78
C VAL A 215 -0.30 -7.31 -1.79
N PHE A 216 0.87 -7.95 -1.60
CA PHE A 216 2.06 -7.68 -2.41
C PHE A 216 2.19 -8.64 -3.60
N GLY A 217 2.30 -8.07 -4.82
CA GLY A 217 2.65 -8.79 -6.06
C GLY A 217 1.66 -9.88 -6.48
N SER A 218 0.38 -9.74 -6.15
CA SER A 218 -0.60 -10.80 -6.34
C SER A 218 -1.81 -10.42 -7.19
N ILE A 219 -2.01 -9.14 -7.44
CA ILE A 219 -3.13 -8.60 -8.23
C ILE A 219 -2.53 -7.66 -9.28
N GLU A 220 -2.97 -7.81 -10.52
CA GLU A 220 -2.64 -6.93 -11.63
C GLU A 220 -3.92 -6.21 -12.11
N MET A 221 -3.77 -4.97 -12.56
CA MET A 221 -4.88 -4.20 -13.14
C MET A 221 -4.86 -4.21 -14.67
N SER A 222 -6.04 -4.07 -15.27
CA SER A 222 -6.19 -3.86 -16.71
C SER A 222 -7.35 -2.91 -17.00
N ASP A 223 -7.20 -2.08 -18.03
CA ASP A 223 -8.28 -1.25 -18.62
C ASP A 223 -9.28 -2.07 -19.46
N ASP A 224 -8.95 -3.32 -19.77
CA ASP A 224 -9.82 -4.26 -20.47
C ASP A 224 -10.65 -5.05 -19.45
N ALA A 225 -11.94 -4.73 -19.36
CA ALA A 225 -12.86 -5.32 -18.39
C ALA A 225 -13.01 -6.86 -18.54
N ASP A 226 -12.70 -7.41 -19.70
CA ASP A 226 -12.85 -8.85 -19.97
C ASP A 226 -11.61 -9.68 -19.56
N LYS A 227 -10.52 -9.03 -19.12
CA LYS A 227 -9.29 -9.72 -18.75
C LYS A 227 -9.27 -10.22 -17.30
N GLY A 228 -9.91 -9.52 -16.39
CA GLY A 228 -9.90 -9.84 -14.96
C GLY A 228 -11.06 -10.74 -14.54
N GLY A 229 -10.96 -11.30 -13.35
CA GLY A 229 -12.03 -12.09 -12.72
C GLY A 229 -13.13 -11.22 -12.12
N THR A 230 -12.84 -9.97 -11.80
CA THR A 230 -13.79 -8.95 -11.31
C THR A 230 -13.40 -7.57 -11.79
N THR A 231 -14.29 -6.59 -11.64
CA THR A 231 -14.06 -5.19 -12.01
C THR A 231 -14.42 -4.26 -10.85
N GLY A 232 -13.81 -3.08 -10.83
CA GLY A 232 -14.11 -2.06 -9.83
C GLY A 232 -13.55 -0.70 -10.19
N ASN A 233 -13.79 0.27 -9.31
CA ASN A 233 -13.21 1.59 -9.42
C ASN A 233 -12.09 1.77 -8.41
N ILE A 234 -11.01 2.43 -8.81
CA ILE A 234 -9.96 2.87 -7.90
C ILE A 234 -10.53 3.96 -7.00
N ILE A 235 -10.65 3.69 -5.70
CA ILE A 235 -11.19 4.64 -4.72
C ILE A 235 -10.10 5.34 -3.91
N SER A 236 -8.89 4.81 -3.91
CA SER A 236 -7.73 5.39 -3.23
C SER A 236 -6.44 4.86 -3.86
N LEU A 237 -5.44 5.72 -3.94
CA LEU A 237 -4.07 5.35 -4.24
C LEU A 237 -3.12 6.11 -3.33
N ILE A 238 -2.06 5.47 -2.86
CA ILE A 238 -1.03 6.06 -2.00
C ILE A 238 0.33 5.67 -2.57
N TYR A 239 1.16 6.67 -2.88
CA TYR A 239 2.53 6.42 -3.32
C TYR A 239 3.42 6.01 -2.13
N LYS A 240 4.17 4.92 -2.27
CA LYS A 240 5.03 4.33 -1.22
C LYS A 240 6.53 4.46 -1.52
N GLY A 241 6.90 5.43 -2.35
CA GLY A 241 8.29 5.73 -2.69
C GLY A 241 8.78 5.03 -3.97
N ASP A 242 8.40 3.78 -4.23
CA ASP A 242 8.79 2.99 -5.41
C ASP A 242 7.59 2.29 -6.09
N HIS A 243 6.43 2.29 -5.47
CA HIS A 243 5.19 1.69 -5.98
C HIS A 243 3.98 2.43 -5.43
N TYR A 244 2.80 2.08 -5.92
CA TYR A 244 1.52 2.60 -5.44
C TYR A 244 0.75 1.50 -4.71
N GLN A 245 0.13 1.83 -3.59
CA GLN A 245 -0.87 1.00 -2.95
C GLN A 245 -2.25 1.47 -3.36
N TYR A 246 -3.04 0.56 -3.92
CA TYR A 246 -4.37 0.82 -4.44
C TYR A 246 -5.45 0.21 -3.55
N ILE A 247 -6.59 0.89 -3.51
CA ILE A 247 -7.85 0.30 -3.07
C ILE A 247 -8.80 0.34 -4.26
N VAL A 248 -9.21 -0.85 -4.73
CA VAL A 248 -10.20 -0.99 -5.81
C VAL A 248 -11.48 -1.56 -5.21
N ARG A 249 -12.58 -0.84 -5.41
CA ARG A 249 -13.90 -1.21 -4.91
C ARG A 249 -14.78 -1.77 -6.01
N THR A 250 -15.34 -2.95 -5.80
CA THR A 250 -16.29 -3.59 -6.70
C THR A 250 -17.70 -3.02 -6.56
N GLU A 251 -18.65 -3.46 -7.42
CA GLU A 251 -20.04 -2.98 -7.43
C GLU A 251 -20.76 -3.22 -6.10
N ASN A 252 -20.52 -4.35 -5.42
CA ASN A 252 -21.14 -4.69 -4.13
C ASN A 252 -20.23 -4.32 -2.93
N GLU A 253 -19.37 -3.32 -3.10
CA GLU A 253 -18.57 -2.71 -2.03
C GLU A 253 -17.50 -3.63 -1.42
N TYR A 254 -16.97 -4.60 -2.18
CA TYR A 254 -15.77 -5.32 -1.78
C TYR A 254 -14.52 -4.53 -2.13
N ASP A 255 -13.62 -4.37 -1.17
CA ASP A 255 -12.35 -3.67 -1.36
C ASP A 255 -11.20 -4.65 -1.55
N PHE A 256 -10.46 -4.48 -2.65
CA PHE A 256 -9.18 -5.12 -2.90
C PHE A 256 -8.07 -4.11 -2.65
N ILE A 257 -7.13 -4.46 -1.77
CA ILE A 257 -5.97 -3.64 -1.45
C ILE A 257 -4.72 -4.35 -1.96
N PHE A 258 -3.93 -3.69 -2.79
CA PHE A 258 -2.73 -4.28 -3.36
C PHE A 258 -1.75 -3.22 -3.85
N ASP A 259 -0.52 -3.64 -4.09
CA ASP A 259 0.56 -2.79 -4.59
C ASP A 259 0.80 -3.04 -6.07
N ASP A 260 1.03 -1.97 -6.84
CA ASP A 260 1.36 -1.99 -8.26
C ASP A 260 2.41 -0.89 -8.57
N GLU A 261 3.31 -1.14 -9.51
CA GLU A 261 4.32 -0.17 -9.95
C GLU A 261 3.75 0.82 -10.98
N ASP A 262 2.69 0.46 -11.70
CA ASP A 262 2.06 1.29 -12.71
C ASP A 262 1.16 2.36 -12.09
N LEU A 263 1.24 3.59 -12.62
CA LEU A 263 0.39 4.70 -12.17
C LEU A 263 -0.98 4.67 -12.88
N TRP A 264 -2.01 4.53 -12.07
CA TRP A 264 -3.42 4.69 -12.43
C TRP A 264 -4.01 5.92 -11.73
N ASN A 265 -5.22 6.34 -12.12
CA ASN A 265 -5.87 7.49 -11.49
C ASN A 265 -7.02 7.05 -10.58
N GLU A 266 -7.32 7.87 -9.56
CA GLU A 266 -8.55 7.71 -8.82
C GLU A 266 -9.77 7.78 -9.75
N ASN A 267 -10.77 6.93 -9.48
CA ASN A 267 -11.97 6.71 -10.25
C ASN A 267 -11.78 6.00 -11.61
N ASP A 268 -10.57 5.59 -11.99
CA ASP A 268 -10.39 4.71 -13.12
C ASP A 268 -11.14 3.39 -12.87
N PHE A 269 -11.86 2.91 -13.90
CA PHE A 269 -12.54 1.63 -13.90
C PHE A 269 -11.59 0.56 -14.44
N VAL A 270 -11.30 -0.44 -13.65
CA VAL A 270 -10.30 -1.47 -13.95
C VAL A 270 -10.86 -2.88 -13.72
N SER A 271 -10.27 -3.85 -14.38
CA SER A 271 -10.44 -5.26 -14.04
C SER A 271 -9.24 -5.77 -13.24
N LEU A 272 -9.50 -6.69 -12.32
CA LEU A 272 -8.50 -7.29 -11.44
C LEU A 272 -8.16 -8.70 -11.91
N ILE A 273 -6.89 -8.91 -12.22
CA ILE A 273 -6.33 -10.19 -12.63
C ILE A 273 -5.60 -10.78 -11.43
N ILE A 274 -6.05 -11.94 -10.95
CA ILE A 274 -5.45 -12.63 -9.81
C ILE A 274 -4.97 -14.01 -10.28
N PRO A 275 -3.65 -14.21 -10.42
CA PRO A 275 -3.10 -15.52 -10.75
C PRO A 275 -3.52 -16.57 -9.72
N LYS A 276 -3.89 -17.76 -10.18
CA LYS A 276 -4.41 -18.85 -9.32
C LYS A 276 -3.48 -19.26 -8.18
N GLU A 277 -2.18 -19.11 -8.38
CA GLU A 277 -1.13 -19.38 -7.38
C GLU A 277 -1.17 -18.38 -6.20
N ASN A 278 -1.77 -17.22 -6.40
CA ASN A 278 -1.92 -16.19 -5.36
C ASN A 278 -3.24 -16.33 -4.57
N ILE A 279 -4.11 -17.26 -4.97
CA ILE A 279 -5.37 -17.52 -4.29
C ILE A 279 -5.20 -18.69 -3.31
N SER A 280 -5.14 -18.37 -2.02
CA SER A 280 -5.12 -19.35 -0.95
C SER A 280 -6.53 -19.66 -0.47
N LEU A 281 -6.88 -20.94 -0.36
CA LEU A 281 -8.21 -21.39 0.02
C LEU A 281 -8.17 -22.24 1.29
N LYS A 282 -9.25 -22.13 2.08
CA LYS A 282 -9.48 -22.96 3.25
C LYS A 282 -10.95 -23.34 3.32
N LEU A 283 -11.26 -24.63 3.46
CA LEU A 283 -12.65 -25.10 3.70
C LEU A 283 -13.19 -24.53 5.02
N LYS A 284 -14.45 -24.13 5.01
CA LYS A 284 -15.17 -23.74 6.21
C LYS A 284 -15.72 -24.94 6.97
#